data_39117efa2902e753e33fa822203e88de
#
_entry.id   39117efa2902e753e33fa822203e88de
#
_cell.length_a   1.000
_cell.length_b   1.000
_cell.length_c   1.000
_cell.angle_alpha   90.00
_cell.angle_beta   90.00
_cell.angle_gamma   90.00
#
_symmetry.space_group_name_H-M   'P 1'
#
loop_
_entity.id
_entity.type
_entity.pdbx_description
1 polymer ?
#
loop_
_entity_poly.entity_id
_entity_poly.type
_entity_poly.pdbx_seq_one_letter_code
_entity_poly.pdbx_strand_id
1 'polypeptide(L)'
;LQKEKGINLQESCLGIIGVGHVGERIRQMAQRIGLKVLLNDPPRTDQGEEGFCSLDTLAEQCNILTFHTPLIREGKYKTYHLADSTFFQKLQQAPYLINTSRGEVVDTEALLTAMNKGLVKGAVIDVWENEPHISQELLDKVFIGTPHIAGYSADGKANATRMVLEAFCRFFHKQADFHIALPDNPNQTLSQDENVRVLQLYNPHKDCEAVSYTHLRAHETTLHL
;
A
#
# COMPACT_ATOMS: atom_id res chain seq x y z
N LEU A 1 -11.04 -4.21 -6.75
CA LEU A 1 -12.22 -3.95 -5.90
C LEU A 1 -13.47 -3.69 -6.76
N GLN A 2 -13.48 -2.72 -7.67
CA GLN A 2 -14.66 -2.39 -8.48
C GLN A 2 -15.17 -3.62 -9.27
N LYS A 3 -14.30 -4.26 -10.06
CA LYS A 3 -14.69 -5.39 -10.91
C LYS A 3 -15.09 -6.64 -10.13
N GLU A 4 -14.38 -6.98 -9.07
CA GLU A 4 -14.55 -8.26 -8.38
C GLU A 4 -15.43 -8.17 -7.14
N LYS A 5 -15.53 -7.01 -6.53
CA LYS A 5 -16.34 -6.75 -5.33
C LYS A 5 -17.53 -5.83 -5.55
N GLY A 6 -17.74 -5.38 -6.79
CA GLY A 6 -18.89 -4.55 -7.16
C GLY A 6 -18.91 -3.17 -6.51
N ILE A 7 -17.74 -2.65 -6.09
CA ILE A 7 -17.67 -1.33 -5.45
C ILE A 7 -17.92 -0.25 -6.49
N ASN A 8 -18.89 0.62 -6.23
CA ASN A 8 -19.10 1.83 -7.02
C ASN A 8 -18.08 2.89 -6.58
N LEU A 9 -17.10 3.19 -7.42
CA LEU A 9 -16.04 4.15 -7.10
C LEU A 9 -16.59 5.57 -6.91
N GLN A 10 -17.63 5.96 -7.64
CA GLN A 10 -18.23 7.30 -7.53
C GLN A 10 -18.96 7.54 -6.20
N GLU A 11 -19.42 6.47 -5.57
CA GLU A 11 -20.07 6.49 -4.26
C GLU A 11 -19.10 6.18 -3.12
N SER A 12 -17.82 5.91 -3.46
CA SER A 12 -16.82 5.50 -2.49
C SER A 12 -16.01 6.68 -1.95
N CYS A 13 -15.62 6.54 -0.68
CA CYS A 13 -14.74 7.46 0.02
C CYS A 13 -13.43 6.74 0.36
N LEU A 14 -12.33 7.23 -0.21
CA LEU A 14 -10.98 6.75 0.06
C LEU A 14 -10.33 7.57 1.17
N GLY A 15 -9.97 6.92 2.28
CA GLY A 15 -9.13 7.50 3.32
C GLY A 15 -7.66 7.19 3.05
N ILE A 16 -6.83 8.21 2.91
CA ILE A 16 -5.38 8.08 2.73
C ILE A 16 -4.69 8.44 4.04
N ILE A 17 -3.98 7.48 4.63
CA ILE A 17 -3.23 7.63 5.87
C ILE A 17 -1.73 7.72 5.51
N GLY A 18 -1.14 8.90 5.75
CA GLY A 18 0.19 9.25 5.28
C GLY A 18 0.19 9.84 3.85
N VAL A 19 0.39 11.15 3.75
CA VAL A 19 0.28 11.90 2.48
C VAL A 19 1.66 12.46 2.08
N GLY A 20 2.67 11.57 2.07
CA GLY A 20 3.97 11.80 1.49
C GLY A 20 3.94 11.67 -0.04
N HIS A 21 5.08 11.38 -0.66
CA HIS A 21 5.17 11.25 -2.12
C HIS A 21 4.19 10.21 -2.70
N VAL A 22 4.05 9.05 -2.05
CA VAL A 22 3.14 7.99 -2.52
C VAL A 22 1.68 8.39 -2.28
N GLY A 23 1.33 8.80 -1.05
CA GLY A 23 -0.04 9.19 -0.72
C GLY A 23 -0.56 10.33 -1.58
N GLU A 24 0.29 11.31 -1.90
CA GLU A 24 -0.06 12.41 -2.81
C GLU A 24 -0.35 11.93 -4.23
N ARG A 25 0.42 10.97 -4.76
CA ARG A 25 0.15 10.37 -6.08
C ARG A 25 -1.16 9.61 -6.08
N ILE A 26 -1.44 8.86 -5.02
CA ILE A 26 -2.71 8.13 -4.88
C ILE A 26 -3.87 9.11 -4.79
N ARG A 27 -3.74 10.20 -4.03
CA ARG A 27 -4.74 11.26 -3.97
C ARG A 27 -5.10 11.79 -5.38
N GLN A 28 -4.08 12.14 -6.16
CA GLN A 28 -4.27 12.66 -7.52
C GLN A 28 -4.96 11.63 -8.44
N MET A 29 -4.54 10.37 -8.37
CA MET A 29 -5.15 9.29 -9.17
C MET A 29 -6.59 9.02 -8.74
N ALA A 30 -6.85 8.92 -7.43
CA ALA A 30 -8.19 8.69 -6.89
C ALA A 30 -9.17 9.78 -7.30
N GLN A 31 -8.76 11.04 -7.24
CA GLN A 31 -9.57 12.17 -7.69
C GLN A 31 -9.87 12.12 -9.19
N ARG A 32 -8.91 11.70 -10.02
CA ARG A 32 -9.11 11.55 -11.49
C ARG A 32 -10.16 10.50 -11.84
N ILE A 33 -10.29 9.45 -11.04
CA ILE A 33 -11.29 8.39 -11.25
C ILE A 33 -12.59 8.65 -10.47
N GLY A 34 -12.76 9.86 -9.90
CA GLY A 34 -14.01 10.31 -9.29
C GLY A 34 -14.24 9.86 -7.84
N LEU A 35 -13.22 9.32 -7.14
CA LEU A 35 -13.34 8.99 -5.73
C LEU A 35 -13.37 10.26 -4.86
N LYS A 36 -14.26 10.28 -3.86
CA LYS A 36 -14.12 11.19 -2.72
C LYS A 36 -12.88 10.79 -1.93
N VAL A 37 -12.02 11.75 -1.58
CA VAL A 37 -10.77 11.49 -0.86
C VAL A 37 -10.74 12.28 0.44
N LEU A 38 -10.42 11.61 1.54
CA LEU A 38 -10.10 12.19 2.83
C LEU A 38 -8.64 11.88 3.19
N LEU A 39 -7.95 12.83 3.80
CA LEU A 39 -6.51 12.77 4.03
C LEU A 39 -6.20 12.85 5.53
N ASN A 40 -5.29 12.01 5.99
CA ASN A 40 -4.74 12.07 7.34
C ASN A 40 -3.21 12.09 7.29
N ASP A 41 -2.61 13.16 7.80
CA ASP A 41 -1.16 13.31 7.95
C ASP A 41 -0.89 14.26 9.13
N PRO A 42 -0.78 13.75 10.37
CA PRO A 42 -0.58 14.58 11.55
C PRO A 42 0.66 15.47 11.49
N PRO A 43 1.83 15.03 11.00
CA PRO A 43 2.99 15.91 10.80
C PRO A 43 2.70 17.13 9.95
N ARG A 44 1.98 16.98 8.83
CA ARG A 44 1.62 18.07 7.94
C ARG A 44 0.57 19.00 8.56
N THR A 45 -0.40 18.42 9.28
CA THR A 45 -1.39 19.19 10.05
C THR A 45 -0.71 20.11 11.08
N ASP A 46 0.29 19.57 11.80
CA ASP A 46 1.04 20.37 12.80
C ASP A 46 1.92 21.45 12.17
N GLN A 47 2.26 21.32 10.90
CA GLN A 47 2.95 22.36 10.12
C GLN A 47 2.00 23.45 9.60
N GLY A 48 0.70 23.33 9.91
CA GLY A 48 -0.32 24.30 9.51
C GLY A 48 -0.90 24.08 8.11
N GLU A 49 -0.64 22.92 7.49
CA GLU A 49 -1.25 22.60 6.21
C GLU A 49 -2.71 22.20 6.39
N GLU A 50 -3.56 22.69 5.50
CA GLU A 50 -5.01 22.46 5.53
C GLU A 50 -5.41 21.24 4.67
N GLY A 51 -6.66 20.76 4.87
CA GLY A 51 -7.24 19.68 4.07
C GLY A 51 -7.02 18.28 4.66
N PHE A 52 -6.48 18.21 5.87
CA PHE A 52 -6.35 16.95 6.63
C PHE A 52 -7.44 16.83 7.69
N CYS A 53 -7.77 15.59 8.03
CA CYS A 53 -8.72 15.28 9.10
C CYS A 53 -8.14 14.22 10.05
N SER A 54 -8.84 13.96 11.14
CA SER A 54 -8.42 12.97 12.13
C SER A 54 -8.51 11.55 11.57
N LEU A 55 -7.74 10.62 12.15
CA LEU A 55 -7.86 9.20 11.84
C LEU A 55 -9.27 8.67 12.16
N ASP A 56 -9.90 9.19 13.20
CA ASP A 56 -11.27 8.85 13.58
C ASP A 56 -12.27 9.25 12.49
N THR A 57 -12.11 10.43 11.89
CA THR A 57 -12.94 10.86 10.75
C THR A 57 -12.84 9.89 9.57
N LEU A 58 -11.62 9.38 9.28
CA LEU A 58 -11.46 8.37 8.25
C LEU A 58 -12.16 7.06 8.61
N ALA A 59 -12.04 6.62 9.86
CA ALA A 59 -12.68 5.40 10.37
C ALA A 59 -14.21 5.46 10.25
N GLU A 60 -14.78 6.64 10.49
CA GLU A 60 -16.24 6.86 10.41
C GLU A 60 -16.78 6.95 8.99
N GLN A 61 -16.03 7.59 8.06
CA GLN A 61 -16.57 8.01 6.77
C GLN A 61 -16.08 7.19 5.56
N CYS A 62 -14.90 6.55 5.66
CA CYS A 62 -14.30 5.91 4.50
C CYS A 62 -14.71 4.44 4.39
N ASN A 63 -15.02 4.01 3.17
CA ASN A 63 -15.24 2.60 2.83
C ASN A 63 -14.05 1.96 2.10
N ILE A 64 -12.99 2.72 1.87
CA ILE A 64 -11.66 2.23 1.47
C ILE A 64 -10.62 3.00 2.31
N LEU A 65 -9.69 2.29 2.93
CA LEU A 65 -8.60 2.87 3.72
C LEU A 65 -7.26 2.39 3.15
N THR A 66 -6.31 3.29 2.97
CA THR A 66 -4.98 2.94 2.44
C THR A 66 -3.87 3.61 3.25
N PHE A 67 -2.85 2.82 3.62
CA PHE A 67 -1.76 3.24 4.49
C PHE A 67 -0.48 3.46 3.68
N HIS A 68 0.12 4.66 3.85
CA HIS A 68 1.35 5.09 3.18
C HIS A 68 2.30 5.82 4.15
N THR A 69 2.34 5.35 5.39
CA THR A 69 3.16 5.91 6.45
C THR A 69 4.51 5.20 6.55
N PRO A 70 5.58 5.88 6.99
CA PRO A 70 6.77 5.20 7.48
C PRO A 70 6.45 4.45 8.78
N LEU A 71 7.26 3.46 9.14
CA LEU A 71 7.17 2.82 10.44
C LEU A 71 7.92 3.65 11.49
N ILE A 72 7.16 4.22 12.41
CA ILE A 72 7.67 4.99 13.57
C ILE A 72 7.19 4.27 14.83
N ARG A 73 8.13 3.77 15.63
CA ARG A 73 7.79 2.93 16.79
C ARG A 73 7.42 3.75 18.03
N GLU A 74 7.91 4.99 18.13
CA GLU A 74 7.77 5.82 19.34
C GLU A 74 7.54 7.29 18.98
N GLY A 75 7.10 8.08 19.97
CA GLY A 75 6.92 9.51 19.86
C GLY A 75 5.55 9.95 19.35
N LYS A 76 5.41 11.25 19.13
CA LYS A 76 4.13 11.91 18.78
C LYS A 76 3.46 11.33 17.54
N TYR A 77 4.24 10.94 16.55
CA TYR A 77 3.76 10.44 15.26
C TYR A 77 3.98 8.94 15.11
N LYS A 78 3.87 8.19 16.21
CA LYS A 78 3.96 6.73 16.20
C LYS A 78 2.98 6.15 15.19
N THR A 79 3.48 5.25 14.34
CA THR A 79 2.69 4.51 13.33
C THR A 79 2.71 3.00 13.56
N TYR A 80 3.55 2.51 14.49
CA TYR A 80 3.52 1.12 14.92
C TYR A 80 2.16 0.80 15.53
N HIS A 81 1.47 -0.20 14.96
CA HIS A 81 0.10 -0.58 15.31
C HIS A 81 -0.87 0.63 15.28
N LEU A 82 -0.73 1.47 14.25
CA LEU A 82 -1.63 2.60 14.05
C LEU A 82 -3.08 2.12 13.82
N ALA A 83 -3.24 1.02 13.08
CA ALA A 83 -4.49 0.31 12.95
C ALA A 83 -4.52 -0.86 13.95
N ASP A 84 -4.84 -0.55 15.19
CA ASP A 84 -5.02 -1.46 16.31
C ASP A 84 -6.50 -1.81 16.54
N SER A 85 -6.77 -2.59 17.60
CA SER A 85 -8.14 -2.96 17.98
C SER A 85 -9.02 -1.74 18.27
N THR A 86 -8.47 -0.66 18.81
CA THR A 86 -9.20 0.58 19.09
C THR A 86 -9.62 1.28 17.82
N PHE A 87 -8.71 1.34 16.83
CA PHE A 87 -9.01 1.88 15.51
C PHE A 87 -10.11 1.07 14.80
N PHE A 88 -10.00 -0.26 14.78
CA PHE A 88 -10.99 -1.11 14.12
C PHE A 88 -12.38 -1.03 14.75
N GLN A 89 -12.48 -0.79 16.05
CA GLN A 89 -13.78 -0.60 16.72
C GLN A 89 -14.51 0.69 16.31
N LYS A 90 -13.78 1.68 15.77
CA LYS A 90 -14.35 2.95 15.30
C LYS A 90 -14.87 2.89 13.86
N LEU A 91 -14.60 1.81 13.13
CA LEU A 91 -15.02 1.66 11.74
C LEU A 91 -16.55 1.58 11.62
N GLN A 92 -17.14 2.44 10.80
CA GLN A 92 -18.59 2.47 10.60
C GLN A 92 -19.02 1.98 9.22
N GLN A 93 -18.12 2.00 8.24
CA GLN A 93 -18.44 1.67 6.85
C GLN A 93 -17.98 0.24 6.46
N ALA A 94 -17.44 -0.52 7.40
CA ALA A 94 -16.79 -1.81 7.11
C ALA A 94 -15.90 -1.72 5.86
N PRO A 95 -14.79 -0.96 5.90
CA PRO A 95 -14.00 -0.65 4.72
C PRO A 95 -13.25 -1.85 4.16
N TYR A 96 -12.78 -1.71 2.91
CA TYR A 96 -11.61 -2.43 2.43
C TYR A 96 -10.34 -1.74 2.91
N LEU A 97 -9.40 -2.51 3.44
CA LEU A 97 -8.12 -2.02 3.93
C LEU A 97 -7.01 -2.34 2.93
N ILE A 98 -6.12 -1.39 2.66
CA ILE A 98 -4.95 -1.56 1.78
C ILE A 98 -3.71 -1.16 2.57
N ASN A 99 -2.76 -2.09 2.73
CA ASN A 99 -1.46 -1.78 3.33
C ASN A 99 -0.33 -2.18 2.38
N THR A 100 0.33 -1.17 1.83
CA THR A 100 1.52 -1.29 0.98
C THR A 100 2.68 -0.46 1.54
N SER A 101 2.66 -0.16 2.85
CA SER A 101 3.65 0.69 3.51
C SER A 101 4.65 -0.12 4.35
N ARG A 102 4.25 -0.55 5.53
CA ARG A 102 5.01 -1.44 6.44
C ARG A 102 4.03 -2.35 7.18
N GLY A 103 4.40 -3.60 7.39
CA GLY A 103 3.53 -4.60 8.02
C GLY A 103 3.04 -4.17 9.38
N GLU A 104 3.95 -3.75 10.24
CA GLU A 104 3.67 -3.36 11.63
C GLU A 104 2.88 -2.05 11.80
N VAL A 105 2.47 -1.40 10.71
CA VAL A 105 1.50 -0.28 10.78
C VAL A 105 0.11 -0.79 11.12
N VAL A 106 -0.20 -2.02 10.71
CA VAL A 106 -1.47 -2.70 10.99
C VAL A 106 -1.19 -3.88 11.93
N ASP A 107 -1.85 -3.90 13.08
CA ASP A 107 -1.80 -5.04 14.00
C ASP A 107 -2.52 -6.24 13.38
N THR A 108 -1.79 -7.31 13.14
CA THR A 108 -2.28 -8.53 12.47
C THR A 108 -3.44 -9.18 13.21
N GLU A 109 -3.35 -9.33 14.52
CA GLU A 109 -4.39 -9.98 15.34
C GLU A 109 -5.64 -9.11 15.43
N ALA A 110 -5.46 -7.81 15.51
CA ALA A 110 -6.57 -6.86 15.51
C ALA A 110 -7.29 -6.85 14.15
N LEU A 111 -6.54 -6.91 13.03
CA LEU A 111 -7.12 -7.00 11.69
C LEU A 111 -7.90 -8.31 11.51
N LEU A 112 -7.31 -9.46 11.89
CA LEU A 112 -8.00 -10.76 11.85
C LEU A 112 -9.31 -10.73 12.63
N THR A 113 -9.27 -10.18 13.84
CA THR A 113 -10.46 -10.01 14.68
C THR A 113 -11.50 -9.11 14.02
N ALA A 114 -11.09 -7.99 13.41
CA ALA A 114 -11.98 -7.07 12.72
C ALA A 114 -12.63 -7.71 11.49
N MET A 115 -11.87 -8.48 10.71
CA MET A 115 -12.40 -9.23 9.57
C MET A 115 -13.40 -10.30 10.02
N ASN A 116 -13.11 -11.04 11.08
CA ASN A 116 -14.01 -12.07 11.63
C ASN A 116 -15.32 -11.47 12.15
N LYS A 117 -15.29 -10.24 12.66
CA LYS A 117 -16.48 -9.51 13.13
C LYS A 117 -17.21 -8.75 12.01
N GLY A 118 -16.70 -8.78 10.78
CA GLY A 118 -17.27 -8.03 9.65
C GLY A 118 -17.04 -6.52 9.72
N LEU A 119 -16.17 -6.03 10.60
CA LEU A 119 -15.78 -4.62 10.68
C LEU A 119 -14.89 -4.20 9.50
N VAL A 120 -14.19 -5.14 8.89
CA VAL A 120 -13.39 -4.99 7.67
C VAL A 120 -13.89 -6.00 6.64
N LYS A 121 -14.31 -5.55 5.47
CA LYS A 121 -14.84 -6.41 4.39
C LYS A 121 -13.79 -7.24 3.70
N GLY A 122 -12.57 -6.78 3.68
CA GLY A 122 -11.44 -7.45 3.06
C GLY A 122 -10.19 -6.58 3.10
N ALA A 123 -9.04 -7.21 2.87
CA ALA A 123 -7.76 -6.50 2.88
C ALA A 123 -6.93 -6.81 1.64
N VAL A 124 -6.11 -5.84 1.23
CA VAL A 124 -5.04 -5.96 0.25
C VAL A 124 -3.74 -5.69 0.98
N ILE A 125 -2.90 -6.69 1.12
CA ILE A 125 -1.69 -6.65 1.94
C ILE A 125 -0.48 -7.00 1.08
N ASP A 126 0.45 -6.06 0.98
CA ASP A 126 1.75 -6.27 0.31
C ASP A 126 2.89 -6.42 1.33
N VAL A 127 2.69 -5.92 2.53
CA VAL A 127 3.67 -5.88 3.62
C VAL A 127 3.08 -6.53 4.87
N TRP A 128 3.87 -7.36 5.53
CA TRP A 128 3.38 -8.25 6.57
C TRP A 128 4.11 -8.01 7.89
N GLU A 129 3.45 -8.17 9.01
CA GLU A 129 4.16 -8.25 10.29
C GLU A 129 5.04 -9.49 10.34
N ASN A 130 6.19 -9.34 10.98
CA ASN A 130 7.15 -10.41 11.23
C ASN A 130 7.71 -11.06 9.96
N GLU A 131 7.80 -10.33 8.84
CA GLU A 131 8.46 -10.87 7.65
C GLU A 131 9.84 -11.44 7.99
N PRO A 132 10.21 -12.61 7.46
CA PRO A 132 9.49 -13.46 6.51
C PRO A 132 8.45 -14.42 7.15
N HIS A 133 8.27 -14.40 8.47
CA HIS A 133 7.41 -15.31 9.25
C HIS A 133 5.98 -14.77 9.38
N ILE A 134 5.28 -14.67 8.27
CA ILE A 134 3.97 -14.04 8.20
C ILE A 134 2.85 -14.93 8.76
N SER A 135 1.73 -14.31 9.14
CA SER A 135 0.53 -15.03 9.55
C SER A 135 -0.13 -15.73 8.37
N GLN A 136 -0.14 -17.08 8.39
CA GLN A 136 -0.86 -17.87 7.40
C GLN A 136 -2.36 -17.59 7.45
N GLU A 137 -2.93 -17.44 8.64
CA GLU A 137 -4.35 -17.13 8.79
C GLU A 137 -4.73 -15.82 8.12
N LEU A 138 -3.87 -14.79 8.22
CA LEU A 138 -4.12 -13.53 7.53
C LEU A 138 -3.98 -13.69 6.01
N LEU A 139 -2.96 -14.41 5.54
CA LEU A 139 -2.74 -14.67 4.11
C LEU A 139 -3.94 -15.37 3.48
N ASP A 140 -4.53 -16.35 4.15
CA ASP A 140 -5.70 -17.11 3.67
C ASP A 140 -6.98 -16.25 3.62
N LYS A 141 -7.04 -15.17 4.40
CA LYS A 141 -8.24 -14.30 4.52
C LYS A 141 -8.19 -13.04 3.65
N VAL A 142 -7.01 -12.57 3.28
CA VAL A 142 -6.91 -11.34 2.50
C VAL A 142 -7.43 -11.52 1.08
N PHE A 143 -7.98 -10.46 0.52
CA PHE A 143 -8.46 -10.46 -0.85
C PHE A 143 -7.30 -10.53 -1.87
N ILE A 144 -6.21 -9.81 -1.60
CA ILE A 144 -4.95 -9.85 -2.36
C ILE A 144 -3.82 -9.81 -1.34
N GLY A 145 -2.91 -10.80 -1.40
CA GLY A 145 -1.64 -10.80 -0.69
C GLY A 145 -0.49 -10.85 -1.68
N THR A 146 0.49 -9.94 -1.54
CA THR A 146 1.69 -9.90 -2.40
C THR A 146 2.96 -9.90 -1.56
N PRO A 147 4.11 -10.37 -2.11
CA PRO A 147 5.32 -10.61 -1.32
C PRO A 147 6.22 -9.37 -1.23
N HIS A 148 5.70 -8.26 -0.69
CA HIS A 148 6.42 -6.99 -0.48
C HIS A 148 7.03 -6.44 -1.77
N ILE A 149 6.22 -6.32 -2.82
CA ILE A 149 6.65 -5.92 -4.16
C ILE A 149 6.19 -4.52 -4.58
N ALA A 150 5.40 -3.83 -3.75
CA ALA A 150 4.99 -2.47 -4.04
C ALA A 150 6.23 -1.56 -4.20
N GLY A 151 6.37 -0.97 -5.38
CA GLY A 151 7.58 -0.22 -5.75
C GLY A 151 8.77 -1.04 -6.25
N TYR A 152 8.65 -2.37 -6.32
CA TYR A 152 9.70 -3.26 -6.81
C TYR A 152 9.63 -3.46 -8.34
N SER A 153 9.22 -2.44 -9.07
CA SER A 153 9.19 -2.45 -10.53
C SER A 153 10.57 -2.16 -11.12
N ALA A 154 10.82 -2.62 -12.34
CA ALA A 154 12.10 -2.43 -13.02
C ALA A 154 12.40 -0.93 -13.27
N ASP A 155 11.39 -0.15 -13.64
CA ASP A 155 11.49 1.31 -13.77
C ASP A 155 11.68 2.00 -12.42
N GLY A 156 11.05 1.53 -11.35
CA GLY A 156 11.26 2.02 -10.00
C GLY A 156 12.71 1.83 -9.53
N LYS A 157 13.29 0.65 -9.78
CA LYS A 157 14.70 0.36 -9.48
C LYS A 157 15.64 1.23 -10.30
N ALA A 158 15.41 1.34 -11.60
CA ALA A 158 16.21 2.18 -12.50
C ALA A 158 16.18 3.65 -12.05
N ASN A 159 15.00 4.17 -11.70
CA ASN A 159 14.85 5.51 -11.17
C ASN A 159 15.56 5.72 -9.82
N ALA A 160 15.45 4.78 -8.89
CA ALA A 160 16.15 4.85 -7.61
C ALA A 160 17.67 4.90 -7.81
N THR A 161 18.22 4.05 -8.67
CA THR A 161 19.65 4.06 -9.02
C THR A 161 20.06 5.39 -9.64
N ARG A 162 19.28 5.91 -10.59
CA ARG A 162 19.51 7.23 -11.21
C ARG A 162 19.57 8.34 -10.17
N MET A 163 18.57 8.41 -9.28
CA MET A 163 18.48 9.45 -8.25
C MET A 163 19.68 9.42 -7.29
N VAL A 164 20.14 8.23 -6.89
CA VAL A 164 21.31 8.07 -6.02
C VAL A 164 22.58 8.53 -6.74
N LEU A 165 22.77 8.13 -7.99
CA LEU A 165 23.96 8.55 -8.78
C LEU A 165 23.95 10.07 -9.04
N GLU A 166 22.81 10.65 -9.37
CA GLU A 166 22.67 12.10 -9.53
C GLU A 166 22.98 12.86 -8.22
N ALA A 167 22.50 12.36 -7.08
CA ALA A 167 22.80 12.95 -5.78
C ALA A 167 24.29 12.85 -5.45
N PHE A 168 24.91 11.72 -5.71
CA PHE A 168 26.34 11.52 -5.56
C PHE A 168 27.15 12.48 -6.44
N CYS A 169 26.81 12.57 -7.73
CA CYS A 169 27.48 13.49 -8.64
C CYS A 169 27.35 14.94 -8.19
N ARG A 170 26.18 15.38 -7.74
CA ARG A 170 26.01 16.72 -7.17
C ARG A 170 26.88 16.96 -5.94
N PHE A 171 26.92 16.01 -5.02
CA PHE A 171 27.72 16.13 -3.79
C PHE A 171 29.21 16.27 -4.07
N PHE A 172 29.75 15.51 -5.05
CA PHE A 172 31.16 15.54 -5.42
C PHE A 172 31.48 16.52 -6.55
N HIS A 173 30.54 17.39 -6.94
CA HIS A 173 30.70 18.36 -8.05
C HIS A 173 31.16 17.68 -9.35
N LYS A 174 30.64 16.48 -9.63
CA LYS A 174 30.89 15.73 -10.87
C LYS A 174 29.72 15.88 -11.82
N GLN A 175 30.02 15.87 -13.11
CA GLN A 175 28.98 15.79 -14.13
C GLN A 175 28.38 14.38 -14.12
N ALA A 176 27.05 14.30 -14.18
CA ALA A 176 26.36 13.03 -14.33
C ALA A 176 26.42 12.61 -15.81
N ASP A 177 27.33 11.73 -16.14
CA ASP A 177 27.53 11.17 -17.49
C ASP A 177 27.20 9.65 -17.44
N PHE A 178 25.93 9.35 -17.26
CA PHE A 178 25.45 7.98 -17.29
C PHE A 178 24.03 7.93 -17.84
N HIS A 179 23.71 6.82 -18.50
CA HIS A 179 22.39 6.50 -18.96
C HIS A 179 21.94 5.17 -18.33
N ILE A 180 20.80 5.22 -17.62
CA ILE A 180 20.16 4.02 -17.11
C ILE A 180 18.98 3.73 -18.02
N ALA A 181 19.11 2.73 -18.86
CA ALA A 181 18.03 2.30 -19.73
C ALA A 181 16.86 1.77 -18.91
N LEU A 182 15.67 2.24 -19.21
CA LEU A 182 14.45 1.61 -18.73
C LEU A 182 14.25 0.28 -19.48
N PRO A 183 13.67 -0.72 -18.83
CA PRO A 183 13.35 -1.97 -19.52
C PRO A 183 12.39 -1.70 -20.68
N ASP A 184 12.57 -2.45 -21.75
CA ASP A 184 11.69 -2.39 -22.90
C ASP A 184 10.26 -2.72 -22.48
N ASN A 185 9.33 -1.86 -22.84
CA ASN A 185 7.92 -2.12 -22.62
C ASN A 185 7.44 -3.03 -23.75
N PRO A 186 7.07 -4.30 -23.49
CA PRO A 186 6.60 -5.18 -24.55
C PRO A 186 5.38 -4.52 -25.25
N ASN A 187 5.42 -4.44 -26.56
CA ASN A 187 4.31 -3.94 -27.40
C ASN A 187 3.09 -4.85 -27.18
N GLN A 188 2.29 -4.54 -26.18
CA GLN A 188 1.00 -5.20 -25.96
C GLN A 188 -0.11 -4.34 -26.54
N THR A 189 -0.95 -4.94 -27.38
CA THR A 189 -2.20 -4.30 -27.76
C THR A 189 -3.11 -4.24 -26.54
N LEU A 190 -3.20 -3.06 -25.94
CA LEU A 190 -4.02 -2.85 -24.75
C LEU A 190 -5.50 -2.76 -25.11
N SER A 191 -6.36 -3.34 -24.27
CA SER A 191 -7.81 -3.26 -24.40
C SER A 191 -8.30 -1.80 -24.38
N GLN A 192 -9.38 -1.52 -25.08
CA GLN A 192 -10.08 -0.24 -24.96
C GLN A 192 -10.87 -0.14 -23.65
N ASP A 193 -11.29 -1.28 -23.08
CA ASP A 193 -11.88 -1.32 -21.73
C ASP A 193 -10.81 -1.00 -20.68
N GLU A 194 -11.02 0.09 -19.96
CA GLU A 194 -10.06 0.61 -18.98
C GLU A 194 -9.75 -0.40 -17.86
N ASN A 195 -10.75 -1.12 -17.36
CA ASN A 195 -10.58 -2.12 -16.31
C ASN A 195 -9.74 -3.31 -16.78
N VAL A 196 -9.96 -3.75 -18.03
CA VAL A 196 -9.17 -4.82 -18.65
C VAL A 196 -7.76 -4.34 -18.91
N ARG A 197 -7.60 -3.11 -19.44
CA ARG A 197 -6.30 -2.50 -19.73
C ARG A 197 -5.41 -2.39 -18.49
N VAL A 198 -5.95 -1.95 -17.34
CA VAL A 198 -5.21 -1.86 -16.09
C VAL A 198 -4.69 -3.24 -15.66
N LEU A 199 -5.52 -4.29 -15.72
CA LEU A 199 -5.11 -5.64 -15.39
C LEU A 199 -4.16 -6.28 -16.41
N GLN A 200 -4.18 -5.82 -17.67
CA GLN A 200 -3.19 -6.22 -18.67
C GLN A 200 -1.81 -5.60 -18.37
N LEU A 201 -1.77 -4.35 -17.89
CA LEU A 201 -0.53 -3.71 -17.48
C LEU A 201 0.07 -4.37 -16.25
N TYR A 202 -0.74 -4.65 -15.25
CA TYR A 202 -0.33 -5.37 -14.05
C TYR A 202 -1.54 -6.02 -13.35
N ASN A 203 -1.43 -7.31 -13.11
CA ASN A 203 -2.42 -8.07 -12.35
C ASN A 203 -1.80 -8.63 -11.07
N PRO A 204 -2.11 -8.05 -9.91
CA PRO A 204 -1.52 -8.46 -8.63
C PRO A 204 -1.86 -9.90 -8.22
N HIS A 205 -2.95 -10.49 -8.74
CA HIS A 205 -3.27 -11.90 -8.47
C HIS A 205 -2.20 -12.87 -8.96
N LYS A 206 -1.39 -12.49 -9.97
CA LYS A 206 -0.28 -13.33 -10.44
C LYS A 206 0.84 -13.47 -9.41
N ASP A 207 0.93 -12.54 -8.48
CA ASP A 207 1.96 -12.53 -7.45
C ASP A 207 1.48 -13.08 -6.10
N CYS A 208 0.18 -13.35 -5.95
CA CYS A 208 -0.37 -13.89 -4.70
C CYS A 208 0.23 -15.28 -4.35
N GLU A 209 0.48 -16.14 -5.33
CA GLU A 209 1.09 -17.45 -5.11
C GLU A 209 2.56 -17.32 -4.63
N ALA A 210 3.24 -16.25 -5.04
CA ALA A 210 4.63 -16.02 -4.66
C ALA A 210 4.80 -15.73 -3.17
N VAL A 211 3.79 -15.23 -2.47
CA VAL A 211 3.85 -14.95 -1.03
C VAL A 211 4.15 -16.23 -0.25
N SER A 212 3.42 -17.30 -0.53
CA SER A 212 3.64 -18.60 0.13
C SER A 212 5.04 -19.13 -0.10
N TYR A 213 5.60 -18.94 -1.30
CA TYR A 213 6.94 -19.39 -1.62
C TYR A 213 8.01 -18.53 -0.94
N THR A 214 7.90 -17.21 -1.01
CA THR A 214 8.95 -16.31 -0.53
C THR A 214 8.95 -16.11 0.99
N HIS A 215 7.80 -16.18 1.63
CA HIS A 215 7.66 -15.92 3.06
C HIS A 215 7.46 -17.19 3.90
N LEU A 216 6.69 -18.16 3.41
CA LEU A 216 6.38 -19.37 4.18
C LEU A 216 7.37 -20.53 3.93
N ARG A 217 7.93 -20.64 2.72
CA ARG A 217 8.87 -21.72 2.35
C ARG A 217 10.34 -21.32 2.39
N ALA A 218 10.68 -20.06 2.61
CA ALA A 218 12.08 -19.62 2.73
C ALA A 218 12.85 -20.36 3.85
N HIS A 219 12.14 -20.96 4.80
CA HIS A 219 12.72 -21.81 5.85
C HIS A 219 13.16 -23.18 5.40
N GLU A 220 12.50 -23.78 4.41
CA GLU A 220 12.86 -25.14 3.98
C GLU A 220 14.20 -25.17 3.23
N THR A 221 14.59 -24.06 2.60
CA THR A 221 15.84 -23.96 1.85
C THR A 221 17.06 -23.60 2.70
N THR A 222 16.88 -23.02 3.90
CA THR A 222 18.01 -22.63 4.78
C THR A 222 18.55 -23.81 5.62
N LEU A 223 17.84 -24.94 5.64
CA LEU A 223 18.27 -26.16 6.37
C LEU A 223 19.09 -27.14 5.51
N HIS A 224 19.39 -26.83 4.26
CA HIS A 224 20.10 -27.69 3.31
C HIS A 224 21.36 -27.04 2.67
N LEU A 225 21.92 -26.00 3.27
CA LEU A 225 23.26 -25.47 2.96
C LEU A 225 24.14 -25.51 4.23
#